data_4b12c8976bfbb52ae6f9171c909d9abb
#
_entry.id   4b12c8976bfbb52ae6f9171c909d9abb
#
_cell.length_a   1.000
_cell.length_b   1.000
_cell.length_c   1.000
_cell.angle_alpha   90.00
_cell.angle_beta   90.00
_cell.angle_gamma   90.00
#
_symmetry.space_group_name_H-M   'P 1'
#
loop_
_entity.id
_entity.type
_entity.pdbx_description
1 polymer ?
#
loop_
_entity_poly.entity_id
_entity_poly.type
_entity_poly.pdbx_seq_one_letter_code
_entity_poly.pdbx_strand_id
1 'polypeptide(L)'
;MINVADIDIAEGATKRLDCPSCKGKNTFTVSKLNGVLIWNCYKLGCDARGSSMVGMTAAEIKAALASRQAIVESKLEVEAPTMELPLTLTYDISNKLTQGFITRWQLQGVPMLYDIVSCRGVFPIHSKKGRLIDAVGRTLRGDVPKWLRYSGNADYYRYGSGSVAVVVEDAISAAVVGKHIAGATGFAILGTSMNSKHFEALQQYDKVIVALDPDAWSKTLQFVQMLKGHSIKATAFKLSDDIKYMVDSDVDSLKLLVKR
;
A
#
# COMPACT_ATOMS: atom_id res chain seq x y z
N MET A 1 -20.32 -28.30 13.16
CA MET A 1 -19.03 -27.60 13.03
C MET A 1 -18.26 -28.25 11.90
N ILE A 2 -17.71 -27.46 10.95
CA ILE A 2 -16.92 -28.01 9.84
C ILE A 2 -15.54 -28.32 10.40
N ASN A 3 -15.14 -29.58 10.44
CA ASN A 3 -13.79 -29.96 10.82
C ASN A 3 -12.88 -29.85 9.59
N VAL A 4 -12.20 -28.74 9.45
CA VAL A 4 -11.28 -28.46 8.33
C VAL A 4 -9.84 -28.88 8.68
N ALA A 5 -9.57 -29.18 9.96
CA ALA A 5 -8.22 -29.53 10.44
C ALA A 5 -7.68 -30.84 9.83
N ASP A 6 -8.60 -31.73 9.41
CA ASP A 6 -8.24 -33.03 8.79
C ASP A 6 -7.96 -32.93 7.28
N ILE A 7 -8.06 -31.72 6.69
CA ILE A 7 -7.75 -31.54 5.27
C ILE A 7 -6.23 -31.40 5.10
N ASP A 8 -5.60 -32.44 4.58
CA ASP A 8 -4.19 -32.39 4.24
C ASP A 8 -3.95 -31.41 3.08
N ILE A 9 -3.31 -30.28 3.38
CA ILE A 9 -2.97 -29.22 2.45
C ILE A 9 -1.61 -28.64 2.79
N ALA A 10 -0.73 -28.59 1.79
CA ALA A 10 0.60 -28.04 1.95
C ALA A 10 0.58 -26.52 2.16
N GLU A 11 1.61 -25.98 2.81
CA GLU A 11 1.78 -24.53 2.98
C GLU A 11 1.85 -23.83 1.62
N GLY A 12 1.10 -22.73 1.48
CA GLY A 12 0.96 -21.97 0.23
C GLY A 12 0.00 -22.58 -0.79
N ALA A 13 -0.56 -23.77 -0.53
CA ALA A 13 -1.48 -24.43 -1.44
C ALA A 13 -2.95 -24.01 -1.22
N THR A 14 -3.75 -24.22 -2.27
CA THR A 14 -5.20 -24.03 -2.26
C THR A 14 -5.85 -25.25 -2.87
N LYS A 15 -6.84 -25.84 -2.18
CA LYS A 15 -7.67 -26.93 -2.68
C LYS A 15 -9.11 -26.47 -2.84
N ARG A 16 -9.77 -26.96 -3.88
CA ARG A 16 -11.20 -26.74 -4.10
C ARG A 16 -11.93 -28.07 -3.97
N LEU A 17 -12.97 -28.07 -3.15
CA LEU A 17 -13.66 -29.27 -2.69
C LEU A 17 -15.19 -29.09 -2.76
N ASP A 18 -15.92 -30.16 -2.59
CA ASP A 18 -17.36 -30.09 -2.34
C ASP A 18 -17.60 -29.51 -0.94
N CYS A 19 -18.58 -28.64 -0.80
CA CYS A 19 -18.84 -28.01 0.47
C CYS A 19 -19.41 -29.01 1.49
N PRO A 20 -18.77 -29.19 2.66
CA PRO A 20 -19.26 -30.11 3.68
C PRO A 20 -20.58 -29.66 4.30
N SER A 21 -20.93 -28.39 4.25
CA SER A 21 -22.15 -27.81 4.79
C SER A 21 -23.32 -27.92 3.80
N CYS A 22 -23.20 -27.28 2.62
CA CYS A 22 -24.31 -27.20 1.66
C CYS A 22 -24.26 -28.25 0.52
N LYS A 23 -23.27 -29.14 0.54
CA LYS A 23 -23.05 -30.19 -0.50
C LYS A 23 -22.88 -29.63 -1.93
N GLY A 24 -22.59 -28.35 -2.07
CA GLY A 24 -22.31 -27.74 -3.38
C GLY A 24 -21.02 -28.30 -3.97
N LYS A 25 -21.09 -28.80 -5.22
CA LYS A 25 -19.94 -29.40 -5.93
C LYS A 25 -18.91 -28.33 -6.26
N ASN A 26 -17.65 -28.55 -5.87
CA ASN A 26 -16.51 -27.65 -6.14
C ASN A 26 -16.75 -26.16 -5.72
N THR A 27 -17.55 -25.94 -4.66
CA THR A 27 -17.86 -24.58 -4.19
C THR A 27 -17.09 -24.16 -2.94
N PHE A 28 -16.35 -25.09 -2.34
CA PHE A 28 -15.64 -24.86 -1.09
C PHE A 28 -14.13 -24.81 -1.34
N THR A 29 -13.51 -23.71 -1.02
CA THR A 29 -12.06 -23.50 -1.17
C THR A 29 -11.41 -23.49 0.19
N VAL A 30 -10.30 -24.21 0.34
CA VAL A 30 -9.44 -24.19 1.54
C VAL A 30 -8.03 -23.82 1.10
N SER A 31 -7.44 -22.86 1.77
CA SER A 31 -6.06 -22.43 1.56
C SER A 31 -5.29 -22.52 2.86
N LYS A 32 -4.02 -22.91 2.81
CA LYS A 32 -3.09 -22.85 3.95
C LYS A 32 -2.04 -21.77 3.66
N LEU A 33 -1.94 -20.78 4.54
CA LEU A 33 -0.97 -19.70 4.41
C LEU A 33 -0.44 -19.29 5.78
N ASN A 34 0.88 -19.33 5.95
CA ASN A 34 1.57 -19.00 7.20
C ASN A 34 1.03 -19.78 8.41
N GLY A 35 0.72 -21.06 8.22
CA GLY A 35 0.18 -21.93 9.28
C GLY A 35 -1.28 -21.64 9.63
N VAL A 36 -2.00 -20.88 8.82
CA VAL A 36 -3.43 -20.60 8.96
C VAL A 36 -4.18 -21.26 7.83
N LEU A 37 -5.18 -22.08 8.16
CA LEU A 37 -6.19 -22.55 7.21
C LEU A 37 -7.27 -21.48 7.09
N ILE A 38 -7.60 -21.11 5.86
CA ILE A 38 -8.69 -20.20 5.52
C ILE A 38 -9.61 -20.92 4.57
N TRP A 39 -10.91 -20.90 4.81
CA TRP A 39 -11.88 -21.53 3.93
C TRP A 39 -13.10 -20.66 3.66
N ASN A 40 -13.67 -20.86 2.48
CA ASN A 40 -14.88 -20.16 2.07
C ASN A 40 -15.68 -20.99 1.07
N CYS A 41 -17.01 -21.02 1.24
CA CYS A 41 -17.92 -21.55 0.23
C CYS A 41 -18.48 -20.41 -0.63
N TYR A 42 -18.41 -20.57 -1.95
CA TYR A 42 -18.88 -19.57 -2.92
C TYR A 42 -20.34 -19.83 -3.39
N LYS A 43 -21.03 -20.79 -2.79
CA LYS A 43 -22.45 -21.02 -3.11
C LYS A 43 -23.30 -19.97 -2.38
N LEU A 44 -24.17 -19.33 -3.14
CA LEU A 44 -25.09 -18.32 -2.58
C LEU A 44 -25.92 -18.92 -1.43
N GLY A 45 -26.01 -18.20 -0.31
CA GLY A 45 -26.73 -18.64 0.88
C GLY A 45 -26.01 -19.67 1.75
N CYS A 46 -24.72 -19.95 1.52
CA CYS A 46 -23.93 -20.82 2.34
C CYS A 46 -22.95 -20.03 3.23
N ASP A 47 -23.05 -20.19 4.54
CA ASP A 47 -22.20 -19.50 5.53
C ASP A 47 -20.94 -20.30 5.92
N ALA A 48 -20.57 -21.34 5.13
CA ALA A 48 -19.38 -22.15 5.37
C ALA A 48 -18.11 -21.37 5.07
N ARG A 49 -17.67 -20.52 5.98
CA ARG A 49 -16.44 -19.71 5.93
C ARG A 49 -15.77 -19.64 7.29
N GLY A 50 -14.47 -19.44 7.31
CA GLY A 50 -13.72 -19.28 8.56
C GLY A 50 -12.22 -19.40 8.37
N SER A 51 -11.52 -19.39 9.50
CA SER A 51 -10.09 -19.62 9.58
C SER A 51 -9.74 -20.40 10.84
N SER A 52 -8.65 -21.15 10.81
CA SER A 52 -8.12 -21.88 11.97
C SER A 52 -6.59 -21.91 11.91
N MET A 53 -5.95 -21.72 13.05
CA MET A 53 -4.50 -21.83 13.20
C MET A 53 -4.15 -23.33 13.35
N VAL A 54 -3.36 -23.84 12.42
CA VAL A 54 -2.90 -25.25 12.42
C VAL A 54 -1.39 -25.36 12.63
N GLY A 55 -0.70 -24.21 12.67
CA GLY A 55 0.75 -24.15 12.80
C GLY A 55 1.48 -24.55 11.51
N MET A 56 2.80 -24.47 11.56
CA MET A 56 3.73 -24.92 10.53
C MET A 56 4.70 -25.93 11.12
N THR A 57 5.00 -26.98 10.38
CA THR A 57 6.07 -27.90 10.74
C THR A 57 7.44 -27.21 10.59
N ALA A 58 8.47 -27.72 11.28
CA ALA A 58 9.84 -27.21 11.16
C ALA A 58 10.34 -27.26 9.69
N ALA A 59 9.92 -28.26 8.91
CA ALA A 59 10.25 -28.39 7.49
C ALA A 59 9.57 -27.29 6.66
N GLU A 60 8.30 -27.01 6.90
CA GLU A 60 7.54 -25.94 6.23
C GLU A 60 8.11 -24.56 6.57
N ILE A 61 8.50 -24.32 7.83
CA ILE A 61 9.17 -23.07 8.25
C ILE A 61 10.49 -22.91 7.49
N LYS A 62 11.31 -23.97 7.45
CA LYS A 62 12.60 -23.95 6.74
C LYS A 62 12.41 -23.71 5.23
N ALA A 63 11.45 -24.36 4.61
CA ALA A 63 11.11 -24.17 3.19
C ALA A 63 10.59 -22.74 2.92
N ALA A 64 9.74 -22.20 3.78
CA ALA A 64 9.25 -20.82 3.67
C ALA A 64 10.37 -19.79 3.83
N LEU A 65 11.31 -20.01 4.73
CA LEU A 65 12.49 -19.15 4.89
C LEU A 65 13.42 -19.23 3.68
N ALA A 66 13.69 -20.43 3.16
CA ALA A 66 14.51 -20.63 1.96
C ALA A 66 13.86 -20.00 0.71
N SER A 67 12.56 -20.17 0.53
CA SER A 67 11.83 -19.52 -0.59
C SER A 67 11.81 -17.99 -0.46
N ARG A 68 11.71 -17.45 0.76
CA ARG A 68 11.85 -16.00 1.01
C ARG A 68 13.25 -15.51 0.66
N GLN A 69 14.30 -16.21 1.04
CA GLN A 69 15.67 -15.86 0.68
C GLN A 69 15.89 -15.90 -0.83
N ALA A 70 15.46 -16.95 -1.51
CA ALA A 70 15.55 -17.06 -2.96
C ALA A 70 14.76 -15.96 -3.70
N ILE A 71 13.58 -15.57 -3.18
CA ILE A 71 12.77 -14.46 -3.72
C ILE A 71 13.49 -13.12 -3.48
N VAL A 72 14.12 -12.93 -2.33
CA VAL A 72 14.90 -11.71 -2.03
C VAL A 72 16.13 -11.63 -2.94
N GLU A 73 16.85 -12.72 -3.11
CA GLU A 73 18.02 -12.79 -4.00
C GLU A 73 17.63 -12.59 -5.48
N SER A 74 16.56 -13.21 -5.97
CA SER A 74 16.08 -13.02 -7.34
C SER A 74 15.52 -11.61 -7.59
N LYS A 75 14.94 -10.96 -6.57
CA LYS A 75 14.45 -9.57 -6.67
C LYS A 75 15.55 -8.53 -6.60
N LEU A 76 16.72 -8.84 -6.05
CA LEU A 76 17.88 -7.95 -6.05
C LEU A 76 18.44 -7.74 -7.47
N GLU A 77 18.19 -8.64 -8.41
CA GLU A 77 18.68 -8.58 -9.79
C GLU A 77 17.65 -8.00 -10.79
N VAL A 78 16.36 -8.02 -10.48
CA VAL A 78 15.35 -7.45 -11.40
C VAL A 78 15.19 -5.96 -11.13
N GLU A 79 15.92 -5.16 -11.91
CA GLU A 79 15.73 -3.72 -11.91
C GLU A 79 14.29 -3.38 -12.37
N ALA A 80 13.58 -2.55 -11.58
CA ALA A 80 12.28 -2.05 -12.00
C ALA A 80 12.39 -1.41 -13.40
N PRO A 81 11.48 -1.73 -14.34
CA PRO A 81 11.52 -1.15 -15.67
C PRO A 81 11.51 0.39 -15.58
N THR A 82 12.38 1.03 -16.33
CA THR A 82 12.39 2.49 -16.44
C THR A 82 11.18 2.95 -17.23
N MET A 83 10.58 4.05 -16.80
CA MET A 83 9.55 4.74 -17.56
C MET A 83 10.23 5.78 -18.45
N GLU A 84 10.00 5.72 -19.76
CA GLU A 84 10.29 6.85 -20.65
C GLU A 84 9.30 7.98 -20.35
N LEU A 85 9.82 9.21 -20.27
CA LEU A 85 8.97 10.36 -19.99
C LEU A 85 8.07 10.63 -21.21
N PRO A 86 6.71 10.53 -21.09
CA PRO A 86 5.83 10.87 -22.19
C PRO A 86 6.06 12.31 -22.64
N LEU A 87 5.98 12.56 -23.95
CA LEU A 87 6.16 13.90 -24.55
C LEU A 87 5.14 14.94 -24.00
N THR A 88 4.05 14.47 -23.41
CA THR A 88 3.05 15.33 -22.78
C THR A 88 3.45 15.85 -21.40
N LEU A 89 4.49 15.27 -20.80
CA LEU A 89 4.99 15.67 -19.48
C LEU A 89 6.15 16.65 -19.61
N THR A 90 6.07 17.74 -18.89
CA THR A 90 7.14 18.75 -18.80
C THR A 90 7.55 19.04 -17.37
N TYR A 91 8.81 19.39 -17.18
CA TYR A 91 9.34 19.93 -15.92
C TYR A 91 8.96 21.41 -15.70
N ASP A 92 8.46 22.08 -16.74
CA ASP A 92 7.96 23.44 -16.60
C ASP A 92 6.58 23.44 -15.91
N ILE A 93 6.61 23.79 -14.66
CA ILE A 93 5.42 23.90 -13.78
C ILE A 93 5.01 25.36 -13.54
N SER A 94 5.50 26.30 -14.32
CA SER A 94 5.26 27.75 -14.12
C SER A 94 3.83 28.19 -14.44
N ASN A 95 3.04 27.35 -15.14
CA ASN A 95 1.68 27.68 -15.51
C ASN A 95 0.75 27.92 -14.30
N LYS A 96 -0.22 28.80 -14.46
CA LYS A 96 -1.13 29.25 -13.40
C LYS A 96 -1.88 28.11 -12.69
N LEU A 97 -2.29 27.04 -13.43
CA LEU A 97 -3.04 25.93 -12.85
C LEU A 97 -2.15 25.11 -11.88
N THR A 98 -0.93 24.80 -12.31
CA THR A 98 0.02 24.05 -11.50
C THR A 98 0.48 24.89 -10.29
N GLN A 99 0.76 26.17 -10.48
CA GLN A 99 1.12 27.06 -9.37
C GLN A 99 -0.02 27.21 -8.36
N GLY A 100 -1.26 27.35 -8.81
CA GLY A 100 -2.43 27.32 -7.93
C GLY A 100 -2.59 26.02 -7.16
N PHE A 101 -2.33 24.89 -7.80
CA PHE A 101 -2.34 23.57 -7.16
C PHE A 101 -1.23 23.43 -6.10
N ILE A 102 0.00 23.83 -6.43
CA ILE A 102 1.15 23.82 -5.50
C ILE A 102 0.87 24.69 -4.29
N THR A 103 0.33 25.89 -4.50
CA THR A 103 -0.02 26.83 -3.42
C THR A 103 -1.12 26.26 -2.54
N ARG A 104 -2.20 25.74 -3.16
CA ARG A 104 -3.33 25.14 -2.42
C ARG A 104 -2.92 24.04 -1.46
N TRP A 105 -2.02 23.17 -1.89
CA TRP A 105 -1.58 22.01 -1.11
C TRP A 105 -0.22 22.19 -0.44
N GLN A 106 0.31 23.42 -0.45
CA GLN A 106 1.60 23.76 0.15
C GLN A 106 2.76 22.87 -0.32
N LEU A 107 2.80 22.54 -1.62
CA LEU A 107 3.75 21.61 -2.22
C LEU A 107 5.02 22.27 -2.76
N GLN A 108 5.35 23.52 -2.38
CA GLN A 108 6.57 24.20 -2.83
C GLN A 108 7.80 23.35 -2.51
N GLY A 109 8.67 23.11 -3.50
CA GLY A 109 9.86 22.27 -3.37
C GLY A 109 9.62 20.76 -3.51
N VAL A 110 8.37 20.31 -3.63
CA VAL A 110 8.06 18.91 -3.99
C VAL A 110 8.31 18.73 -5.49
N PRO A 111 9.11 17.74 -5.92
CA PRO A 111 9.32 17.44 -7.33
C PRO A 111 8.00 17.12 -8.04
N MET A 112 7.68 17.90 -9.07
CA MET A 112 6.47 17.74 -9.85
C MET A 112 6.74 17.96 -11.34
N LEU A 113 5.88 17.36 -12.16
CA LEU A 113 5.77 17.58 -13.59
C LEU A 113 4.36 18.12 -13.91
N TYR A 114 4.19 18.63 -15.10
CA TYR A 114 2.90 19.03 -15.63
C TYR A 114 2.58 18.25 -16.92
N ASP A 115 1.40 17.68 -16.99
CA ASP A 115 0.86 17.10 -18.23
C ASP A 115 0.10 18.17 -19.00
N ILE A 116 0.68 18.61 -20.10
CA ILE A 116 0.15 19.69 -20.94
C ILE A 116 -1.15 19.31 -21.67
N VAL A 117 -1.35 18.02 -21.93
CA VAL A 117 -2.54 17.52 -22.66
C VAL A 117 -3.69 17.26 -21.70
N SER A 118 -3.43 16.50 -20.63
CA SER A 118 -4.49 16.12 -19.69
C SER A 118 -4.64 17.09 -18.52
N CYS A 119 -3.88 18.20 -18.50
CA CYS A 119 -3.90 19.24 -17.46
C CYS A 119 -3.80 18.65 -16.04
N ARG A 120 -2.71 17.91 -15.77
CA ARG A 120 -2.49 17.26 -14.48
C ARG A 120 -1.20 17.74 -13.83
N GLY A 121 -1.25 17.94 -12.51
CA GLY A 121 -0.05 17.99 -11.68
C GLY A 121 0.43 16.56 -11.41
N VAL A 122 1.68 16.26 -11.77
CA VAL A 122 2.18 14.89 -11.83
C VAL A 122 3.33 14.71 -10.85
N PHE A 123 3.25 13.66 -10.03
CA PHE A 123 4.27 13.25 -9.07
C PHE A 123 5.12 12.14 -9.69
N PRO A 124 6.41 12.40 -10.00
CA PRO A 124 7.31 11.38 -10.54
C PRO A 124 7.69 10.38 -9.44
N ILE A 125 7.78 9.11 -9.81
CA ILE A 125 8.13 8.02 -8.90
C ILE A 125 9.47 7.43 -9.34
N HIS A 126 10.45 7.50 -8.45
CA HIS A 126 11.80 7.04 -8.71
C HIS A 126 12.11 5.76 -7.93
N SER A 127 12.91 4.89 -8.55
CA SER A 127 13.50 3.73 -7.89
C SER A 127 14.48 4.16 -6.79
N LYS A 128 14.96 3.21 -5.98
CA LYS A 128 16.04 3.46 -5.00
C LYS A 128 17.33 4.01 -5.64
N LYS A 129 17.56 3.71 -6.93
CA LYS A 129 18.72 4.19 -7.72
C LYS A 129 18.45 5.55 -8.43
N GLY A 130 17.33 6.21 -8.13
CA GLY A 130 16.98 7.52 -8.71
C GLY A 130 16.42 7.48 -10.13
N ARG A 131 16.18 6.29 -10.74
CA ARG A 131 15.61 6.18 -12.08
C ARG A 131 14.09 6.37 -12.02
N LEU A 132 13.53 7.13 -12.97
CA LEU A 132 12.08 7.27 -13.12
C LEU A 132 11.48 5.92 -13.53
N ILE A 133 10.56 5.40 -12.71
CA ILE A 133 9.89 4.11 -12.94
C ILE A 133 8.40 4.26 -13.20
N ASP A 134 7.78 5.32 -12.71
CA ASP A 134 6.35 5.61 -12.88
C ASP A 134 6.08 7.09 -12.60
N ALA A 135 4.85 7.50 -12.83
CA ALA A 135 4.33 8.78 -12.39
C ALA A 135 2.83 8.68 -12.10
N VAL A 136 2.33 9.52 -11.21
CA VAL A 136 0.91 9.62 -10.88
C VAL A 136 0.42 11.06 -10.98
N GLY A 137 -0.61 11.29 -11.77
CA GLY A 137 -1.12 12.62 -12.09
C GLY A 137 -2.49 12.89 -11.49
N ARG A 138 -2.62 14.04 -10.83
CA ARG A 138 -3.89 14.58 -10.33
C ARG A 138 -4.45 15.61 -11.29
N THR A 139 -5.71 15.48 -11.69
CA THR A 139 -6.36 16.52 -12.52
C THR A 139 -6.36 17.88 -11.80
N LEU A 140 -6.04 18.93 -12.54
CA LEU A 140 -6.09 20.32 -12.08
C LEU A 140 -7.42 21.00 -12.40
N ARG A 141 -8.24 20.39 -13.27
CA ARG A 141 -9.55 20.90 -13.73
C ARG A 141 -10.76 20.17 -13.14
N GLY A 142 -10.53 19.09 -12.40
CA GLY A 142 -11.61 18.26 -11.84
C GLY A 142 -12.11 17.17 -12.78
N ASP A 143 -11.45 16.95 -13.92
CA ASP A 143 -11.81 15.91 -14.88
C ASP A 143 -11.69 14.50 -14.29
N VAL A 144 -12.41 13.54 -14.84
CA VAL A 144 -12.30 12.13 -14.53
C VAL A 144 -11.42 11.40 -15.56
N PRO A 145 -10.59 10.45 -15.14
CA PRO A 145 -10.39 10.00 -13.77
C PRO A 145 -9.61 11.03 -12.93
N LYS A 146 -9.98 11.15 -11.66
CA LYS A 146 -9.35 12.06 -10.69
C LYS A 146 -7.83 11.86 -10.58
N TRP A 147 -7.38 10.60 -10.61
CA TRP A 147 -5.98 10.18 -10.65
C TRP A 147 -5.69 9.37 -11.91
N LEU A 148 -4.52 9.57 -12.50
CA LEU A 148 -4.02 8.83 -13.67
C LEU A 148 -2.65 8.25 -13.36
N ARG A 149 -2.44 6.97 -13.69
CA ARG A 149 -1.15 6.29 -13.65
C ARG A 149 -0.55 6.29 -15.05
N TYR A 150 0.73 6.59 -15.18
CA TYR A 150 1.39 6.72 -16.48
C TYR A 150 2.02 5.42 -16.98
N SER A 151 2.61 4.60 -16.11
CA SER A 151 3.16 3.29 -16.48
C SER A 151 2.60 2.12 -15.65
N GLY A 152 2.18 2.36 -14.42
CA GLY A 152 1.73 1.31 -13.51
C GLY A 152 2.85 0.46 -12.92
N ASN A 153 4.12 0.86 -13.09
CA ASN A 153 5.28 0.10 -12.61
C ASN A 153 5.53 0.22 -11.11
N ALA A 154 5.01 1.29 -10.47
CA ALA A 154 5.16 1.50 -9.03
C ALA A 154 3.87 1.14 -8.29
N ASP A 155 4.00 0.55 -7.12
CA ASP A 155 2.86 0.24 -6.25
C ASP A 155 2.59 1.36 -5.24
N TYR A 156 3.59 2.21 -4.97
CA TYR A 156 3.51 3.29 -3.99
C TYR A 156 4.29 4.52 -4.43
N TYR A 157 3.92 5.67 -3.86
CA TYR A 157 4.69 6.91 -3.92
C TYR A 157 5.19 7.26 -2.52
N ARG A 158 6.41 7.78 -2.41
CA ARG A 158 6.98 8.25 -1.15
C ARG A 158 7.63 9.60 -1.30
N TYR A 159 7.52 10.41 -0.24
CA TYR A 159 8.20 11.70 -0.15
C TYR A 159 8.68 11.96 1.28
N GLY A 160 9.87 12.55 1.41
CA GLY A 160 10.54 12.73 2.70
C GLY A 160 11.66 11.71 2.93
N SER A 161 12.43 11.92 3.99
CA SER A 161 13.62 11.12 4.34
C SER A 161 13.64 10.66 5.80
N GLY A 162 12.49 10.72 6.49
CA GLY A 162 12.38 10.26 7.87
C GLY A 162 12.38 8.73 8.01
N SER A 163 12.76 8.25 9.19
CA SER A 163 12.75 6.82 9.53
C SER A 163 11.36 6.28 9.93
N VAL A 164 10.36 7.16 10.08
CA VAL A 164 8.97 6.79 10.36
C VAL A 164 8.13 6.95 9.10
N ALA A 165 7.53 5.88 8.61
CA ALA A 165 6.59 5.96 7.49
C ALA A 165 5.19 6.34 7.99
N VAL A 166 4.56 7.34 7.34
CA VAL A 166 3.14 7.64 7.51
C VAL A 166 2.40 7.22 6.25
N VAL A 167 1.63 6.15 6.36
CA VAL A 167 0.87 5.56 5.25
C VAL A 167 -0.43 6.32 5.06
N VAL A 168 -0.63 6.81 3.84
CA VAL A 168 -1.78 7.61 3.41
C VAL A 168 -2.33 7.09 2.08
N GLU A 169 -3.45 7.63 1.58
CA GLU A 169 -4.09 7.12 0.37
C GLU A 169 -3.43 7.64 -0.91
N ASP A 170 -3.13 8.94 -0.99
CA ASP A 170 -2.73 9.60 -2.23
C ASP A 170 -1.38 10.33 -2.15
N ALA A 171 -0.83 10.67 -3.32
CA ALA A 171 0.49 11.28 -3.44
C ALA A 171 0.55 12.72 -2.86
N ILE A 172 -0.55 13.47 -2.85
CA ILE A 172 -0.60 14.80 -2.26
C ILE A 172 -0.42 14.67 -0.75
N SER A 173 -1.21 13.79 -0.12
CA SER A 173 -1.15 13.51 1.31
C SER A 173 0.24 13.02 1.73
N ALA A 174 0.87 12.14 0.93
CA ALA A 174 2.24 11.70 1.19
C ALA A 174 3.27 12.83 1.06
N ALA A 175 3.14 13.69 0.05
CA ALA A 175 4.02 14.83 -0.13
C ALA A 175 3.89 15.85 1.01
N VAL A 176 2.67 16.11 1.47
CA VAL A 176 2.37 16.99 2.61
C VAL A 176 3.01 16.43 3.89
N VAL A 177 2.81 15.15 4.19
CA VAL A 177 3.44 14.49 5.35
C VAL A 177 4.95 14.63 5.30
N GLY A 178 5.59 14.19 4.22
CA GLY A 178 7.04 14.18 4.11
C GLY A 178 7.68 15.58 4.13
N LYS A 179 6.91 16.61 3.74
CA LYS A 179 7.36 18.00 3.77
C LYS A 179 7.19 18.66 5.13
N HIS A 180 6.07 18.42 5.81
CA HIS A 180 5.68 19.22 6.99
C HIS A 180 5.84 18.50 8.32
N ILE A 181 6.09 17.18 8.31
CA ILE A 181 6.28 16.38 9.52
C ILE A 181 7.73 15.89 9.59
N ALA A 182 8.56 16.65 10.33
CA ALA A 182 9.97 16.31 10.48
C ALA A 182 10.16 14.89 11.06
N GLY A 183 11.07 14.12 10.45
CA GLY A 183 11.32 12.73 10.83
C GLY A 183 10.36 11.72 10.19
N ALA A 184 9.36 12.18 9.43
CA ALA A 184 8.45 11.31 8.69
C ALA A 184 8.81 11.20 7.20
N THR A 185 8.45 10.06 6.64
CA THR A 185 8.30 9.85 5.19
C THR A 185 6.83 9.56 4.90
N GLY A 186 6.20 10.39 4.09
CA GLY A 186 4.85 10.12 3.59
C GLY A 186 4.89 8.99 2.57
N PHE A 187 4.00 8.03 2.73
CA PHE A 187 3.93 6.81 1.93
C PHE A 187 2.50 6.59 1.42
N ALA A 188 2.27 6.88 0.14
CA ALA A 188 0.97 6.67 -0.51
C ALA A 188 0.89 5.28 -1.14
N ILE A 189 -0.18 4.54 -0.85
CA ILE A 189 -0.39 3.18 -1.37
C ILE A 189 -0.83 3.16 -2.84
N LEU A 190 -1.20 4.28 -3.42
CA LEU A 190 -1.65 4.44 -4.82
C LEU A 190 -2.72 3.43 -5.28
N GLY A 191 -3.54 2.95 -4.35
CA GLY A 191 -4.57 1.97 -4.62
C GLY A 191 -5.48 1.74 -3.42
N THR A 192 -6.29 0.70 -3.49
CA THR A 192 -7.27 0.38 -2.43
C THR A 192 -6.79 -0.72 -1.48
N SER A 193 -5.66 -1.37 -1.76
CA SER A 193 -5.14 -2.49 -0.97
C SER A 193 -3.62 -2.47 -0.90
N MET A 194 -3.06 -3.07 0.15
CA MET A 194 -1.63 -3.31 0.27
C MET A 194 -1.27 -4.68 -0.33
N ASN A 195 -0.10 -4.77 -0.94
CA ASN A 195 0.47 -5.99 -1.50
C ASN A 195 1.89 -6.24 -0.94
N SER A 196 2.55 -7.32 -1.38
CA SER A 196 3.88 -7.70 -0.92
C SER A 196 4.93 -6.59 -1.07
N LYS A 197 4.87 -5.80 -2.15
CA LYS A 197 5.83 -4.70 -2.40
C LYS A 197 5.68 -3.56 -1.39
N HIS A 198 4.46 -3.30 -0.92
CA HIS A 198 4.23 -2.33 0.16
C HIS A 198 4.87 -2.81 1.47
N PHE A 199 4.65 -4.08 1.85
CA PHE A 199 5.24 -4.64 3.07
C PHE A 199 6.77 -4.62 3.00
N GLU A 200 7.36 -5.05 1.88
CA GLU A 200 8.80 -5.02 1.63
C GLU A 200 9.36 -3.59 1.74
N ALA A 201 8.67 -2.61 1.16
CA ALA A 201 9.09 -1.22 1.24
C ALA A 201 8.94 -0.63 2.65
N LEU A 202 7.93 -1.06 3.41
CA LEU A 202 7.66 -0.54 4.75
C LEU A 202 8.53 -1.20 5.84
N GLN A 203 9.13 -2.37 5.59
CA GLN A 203 10.06 -3.02 6.51
C GLN A 203 11.34 -2.23 6.78
N GLN A 204 11.72 -1.29 5.91
CA GLN A 204 12.91 -0.45 6.09
C GLN A 204 12.74 0.66 7.12
N TYR A 205 11.50 0.93 7.59
CA TYR A 205 11.21 1.99 8.54
C TYR A 205 11.19 1.47 9.97
N ASP A 206 11.65 2.29 10.91
CA ASP A 206 11.66 1.97 12.34
C ASP A 206 10.25 1.77 12.88
N LYS A 207 9.30 2.52 12.30
CA LYS A 207 7.89 2.53 12.67
C LYS A 207 7.02 2.94 11.48
N VAL A 208 5.81 2.39 11.43
CA VAL A 208 4.78 2.74 10.46
C VAL A 208 3.55 3.29 11.19
N ILE A 209 3.09 4.45 10.78
CA ILE A 209 1.82 5.04 11.23
C ILE A 209 0.84 4.96 10.06
N VAL A 210 -0.28 4.29 10.22
CA VAL A 210 -1.33 4.24 9.18
C VAL A 210 -2.36 5.32 9.48
N ALA A 211 -2.46 6.30 8.57
CA ALA A 211 -3.29 7.49 8.71
C ALA A 211 -4.04 7.72 7.38
N LEU A 212 -5.00 6.83 7.06
CA LEU A 212 -5.87 6.98 5.89
C LEU A 212 -6.95 8.03 6.16
N ASP A 213 -7.69 8.40 5.11
CA ASP A 213 -8.78 9.36 5.21
C ASP A 213 -9.81 8.95 6.29
N PRO A 214 -10.52 9.87 6.93
CA PRO A 214 -11.37 9.58 8.10
C PRO A 214 -12.44 8.52 7.87
N ASP A 215 -12.99 8.44 6.66
CA ASP A 215 -14.00 7.45 6.25
C ASP A 215 -13.41 6.03 6.06
N ALA A 216 -12.10 5.91 5.94
CA ALA A 216 -11.38 4.64 5.80
C ALA A 216 -10.87 4.05 7.12
N TRP A 217 -11.44 4.40 8.29
CA TRP A 217 -10.95 3.97 9.60
C TRP A 217 -10.87 2.44 9.76
N SER A 218 -11.89 1.70 9.30
CA SER A 218 -11.88 0.22 9.36
C SER A 218 -10.70 -0.36 8.55
N LYS A 219 -10.41 0.23 7.41
CA LYS A 219 -9.28 -0.14 6.54
C LYS A 219 -7.93 0.21 7.19
N THR A 220 -7.86 1.36 7.89
CA THR A 220 -6.69 1.75 8.69
C THR A 220 -6.33 0.67 9.72
N LEU A 221 -7.32 0.18 10.48
CA LEU A 221 -7.11 -0.89 11.45
C LEU A 221 -6.71 -2.21 10.79
N GLN A 222 -7.34 -2.56 9.66
CA GLN A 222 -6.98 -3.74 8.90
C GLN A 222 -5.52 -3.68 8.41
N PHE A 223 -5.08 -2.56 7.88
CA PHE A 223 -3.70 -2.39 7.42
C PHE A 223 -2.70 -2.51 8.57
N VAL A 224 -3.00 -1.92 9.74
CA VAL A 224 -2.15 -2.09 10.93
C VAL A 224 -2.03 -3.57 11.32
N GLN A 225 -3.12 -4.33 11.29
CA GLN A 225 -3.07 -5.76 11.57
C GLN A 225 -2.23 -6.53 10.55
N MET A 226 -2.38 -6.23 9.27
CA MET A 226 -1.58 -6.84 8.20
C MET A 226 -0.09 -6.53 8.38
N LEU A 227 0.27 -5.27 8.66
CA LEU A 227 1.65 -4.86 8.90
C LEU A 227 2.26 -5.57 10.11
N LYS A 228 1.52 -5.66 11.22
CA LYS A 228 1.95 -6.42 12.40
C LYS A 228 2.14 -7.91 12.10
N GLY A 229 1.28 -8.50 11.27
CA GLY A 229 1.44 -9.88 10.78
C GLY A 229 2.73 -10.10 9.98
N HIS A 230 3.26 -9.04 9.37
CA HIS A 230 4.57 -9.03 8.69
C HIS A 230 5.73 -8.56 9.60
N SER A 231 5.54 -8.57 10.93
CA SER A 231 6.54 -8.13 11.93
C SER A 231 6.96 -6.66 11.79
N ILE A 232 6.11 -5.83 11.18
CA ILE A 232 6.35 -4.40 11.05
C ILE A 232 5.71 -3.68 12.24
N LYS A 233 6.48 -2.84 12.94
CA LYS A 233 5.97 -1.96 14.00
C LYS A 233 4.94 -0.98 13.43
N ALA A 234 3.66 -1.23 13.62
CA ALA A 234 2.60 -0.40 13.05
C ALA A 234 1.61 0.09 14.10
N THR A 235 1.13 1.31 13.90
CA THR A 235 0.13 1.97 14.74
C THR A 235 -0.92 2.66 13.86
N ALA A 236 -2.18 2.67 14.29
CA ALA A 236 -3.24 3.42 13.64
C ALA A 236 -3.26 4.87 14.18
N PHE A 237 -3.50 5.81 13.29
CA PHE A 237 -3.81 7.19 13.65
C PHE A 237 -5.11 7.61 12.95
N LYS A 238 -6.09 8.08 13.72
CA LYS A 238 -7.37 8.53 13.20
C LYS A 238 -7.28 10.03 12.93
N LEU A 239 -7.35 10.39 11.66
CA LEU A 239 -7.42 11.78 11.22
C LEU A 239 -8.82 12.36 11.49
N SER A 240 -8.90 13.66 11.78
CA SER A 240 -10.14 14.41 11.83
C SER A 240 -10.62 14.83 10.43
N ASP A 241 -9.68 15.09 9.52
CA ASP A 241 -9.90 15.36 8.09
C ASP A 241 -8.72 14.78 7.28
N ASP A 242 -8.80 14.79 5.95
CA ASP A 242 -7.69 14.36 5.10
C ASP A 242 -6.43 15.20 5.40
N ILE A 243 -5.30 14.53 5.63
CA ILE A 243 -4.06 15.14 6.11
C ILE A 243 -3.54 16.27 5.21
N LYS A 244 -3.89 16.27 3.92
CA LYS A 244 -3.52 17.36 3.01
C LYS A 244 -4.14 18.72 3.37
N TYR A 245 -5.18 18.74 4.20
CA TYR A 245 -5.76 19.97 4.74
C TYR A 245 -5.00 20.52 5.94
N MET A 246 -4.02 19.77 6.46
CA MET A 246 -3.11 20.22 7.52
C MET A 246 -3.84 20.74 8.76
N VAL A 247 -4.85 19.99 9.23
CA VAL A 247 -5.54 20.33 10.50
C VAL A 247 -4.52 20.29 11.63
N ASP A 248 -4.35 21.40 12.33
CA ASP A 248 -3.27 21.62 13.32
C ASP A 248 -3.23 20.50 14.38
N SER A 249 -4.39 20.08 14.92
CA SER A 249 -4.47 19.01 15.92
C SER A 249 -3.96 17.67 15.40
N ASP A 250 -4.22 17.34 14.13
CA ASP A 250 -3.76 16.11 13.50
C ASP A 250 -2.26 16.15 13.23
N VAL A 251 -1.79 17.30 12.70
CA VAL A 251 -0.37 17.52 12.42
C VAL A 251 0.46 17.45 13.69
N ASP A 252 0.04 18.09 14.78
CA ASP A 252 0.78 18.10 16.04
C ASP A 252 0.75 16.71 16.71
N SER A 253 -0.36 16.02 16.65
CA SER A 253 -0.46 14.63 17.13
C SER A 253 0.45 13.69 16.35
N LEU A 254 0.51 13.82 15.00
CA LEU A 254 1.43 13.03 14.17
C LEU A 254 2.89 13.36 14.48
N LYS A 255 3.26 14.64 14.65
CA LYS A 255 4.62 15.05 15.07
C LYS A 255 5.03 14.39 16.39
N LEU A 256 4.11 14.32 17.37
CA LEU A 256 4.37 13.65 18.64
C LEU A 256 4.55 12.13 18.48
N LEU A 257 3.73 11.51 17.62
CA LEU A 257 3.83 10.09 17.33
C LEU A 257 5.12 9.73 16.58
N VAL A 258 5.60 10.59 15.69
CA VAL A 258 6.85 10.40 14.95
C VAL A 258 8.08 10.48 15.87
N LYS A 259 8.04 11.34 16.90
CA LYS A 259 9.15 11.51 17.86
C LYS A 259 9.27 10.38 18.91
N ARG A 260 8.20 9.63 19.16
CA ARG A 260 8.16 8.50 20.11
C ARG A 260 8.60 7.20 19.45
#